data_b34b7db2d148dd097d71239754f7604f
#
_entry.id   b34b7db2d148dd097d71239754f7604f
#
_cell.length_a   1.000
_cell.length_b   1.000
_cell.length_c   1.000
_cell.angle_alpha   90.00
_cell.angle_beta   90.00
_cell.angle_gamma   90.00
#
_symmetry.space_group_name_H-M   'P 1'
#
loop_
_entity.id
_entity.type
_entity.pdbx_description
1 polymer ?
#
loop_
_entity_poly.entity_id
_entity_poly.type
_entity_poly.pdbx_seq_one_letter_code
_entity_poly.pdbx_strand_id
1 'polypeptide(L)'
;MNHTTLEKIISDTQSSPYIKWNDESLADLIRNDNVYNVFIFNKDGNHGYFSLLHNLTSNIEGTIVELGNREGLGILSIYDALGENSELYTLDIVDDVRFINDKIKSDSRVHILNDFNSLDADRIEKTFEKKSISMIFLDTIHTYEQVVEEFKLWEPYMKDDCVMLIDDIRPSMPGRTKWRFHTELNYTHKYDVTEWAHNDTGYGVYLK
;
A
#
# COMPACT_ATOMS: atom_id res chain seq x y z
N MET A 1 -3.49 1.81 -15.02
CA MET A 1 -2.24 1.12 -15.50
C MET A 1 -2.62 -0.03 -16.42
N ASN A 2 -1.80 -0.44 -17.40
CA ASN A 2 -2.09 -1.67 -18.16
C ASN A 2 -1.28 -2.87 -17.61
N HIS A 3 -1.74 -4.09 -17.97
CA HIS A 3 -1.16 -5.34 -17.51
C HIS A 3 0.34 -5.47 -17.81
N THR A 4 0.78 -5.18 -19.04
CA THR A 4 2.19 -5.30 -19.44
C THR A 4 3.09 -4.36 -18.64
N THR A 5 2.62 -3.16 -18.33
CA THR A 5 3.35 -2.21 -17.48
C THR A 5 3.45 -2.72 -16.05
N LEU A 6 2.35 -3.27 -15.49
CA LEU A 6 2.35 -3.84 -14.15
C LEU A 6 3.33 -5.01 -14.04
N GLU A 7 3.30 -5.97 -14.98
CA GLU A 7 4.24 -7.09 -15.00
C GLU A 7 5.69 -6.63 -15.07
N LYS A 8 5.96 -5.62 -15.88
CA LYS A 8 7.30 -5.04 -15.98
C LYS A 8 7.75 -4.46 -14.66
N ILE A 9 6.91 -3.67 -13.97
CA ILE A 9 7.25 -3.07 -12.67
C ILE A 9 7.53 -4.17 -11.64
N ILE A 10 6.70 -5.22 -11.57
CA ILE A 10 6.89 -6.36 -10.67
C ILE A 10 8.22 -7.04 -10.95
N SER A 11 8.52 -7.35 -12.22
CA SER A 11 9.76 -8.02 -12.64
C SER A 11 10.99 -7.17 -12.37
N ASP A 12 10.94 -5.88 -12.68
CA ASP A 12 12.05 -4.94 -12.43
C ASP A 12 12.33 -4.82 -10.93
N THR A 13 11.26 -4.72 -10.11
CA THR A 13 11.38 -4.65 -8.65
C THR A 13 11.95 -5.95 -8.08
N GLN A 14 11.51 -7.11 -8.58
CA GLN A 14 12.05 -8.41 -8.18
C GLN A 14 13.55 -8.50 -8.47
N SER A 15 13.98 -7.99 -9.62
CA SER A 15 15.38 -8.01 -10.06
C SER A 15 16.26 -7.04 -9.28
N SER A 16 15.67 -5.97 -8.75
CA SER A 16 16.35 -4.95 -7.94
C SER A 16 15.40 -4.46 -6.82
N PRO A 17 15.29 -5.20 -5.71
CA PRO A 17 14.30 -4.94 -4.66
C PRO A 17 14.69 -3.80 -3.70
N TYR A 18 15.50 -2.86 -4.18
CA TYR A 18 15.97 -1.71 -3.40
C TYR A 18 15.23 -0.45 -3.83
N ILE A 19 14.82 0.35 -2.85
CA ILE A 19 14.32 1.69 -3.12
C ILE A 19 15.50 2.59 -3.46
N LYS A 20 15.41 3.26 -4.60
CA LYS A 20 16.23 4.41 -4.90
C LYS A 20 15.47 5.65 -4.43
N TRP A 21 15.71 6.03 -3.17
CA TRP A 21 15.06 7.17 -2.56
C TRP A 21 15.37 8.48 -3.30
N ASN A 22 14.34 9.28 -3.53
CA ASN A 22 14.48 10.66 -4.03
C ASN A 22 14.90 11.59 -2.89
N ASP A 23 14.43 11.28 -1.67
CA ASP A 23 14.82 11.98 -0.44
C ASP A 23 15.43 10.99 0.57
N GLU A 24 16.76 10.98 0.66
CA GLU A 24 17.49 10.07 1.55
C GLU A 24 17.14 10.29 3.05
N SER A 25 16.66 11.47 3.42
CA SER A 25 16.23 11.74 4.79
C SER A 25 14.99 10.92 5.20
N LEU A 26 14.15 10.52 4.26
CA LEU A 26 13.01 9.63 4.52
C LEU A 26 13.50 8.20 4.76
N ALA A 27 14.51 7.75 4.01
CA ALA A 27 15.14 6.45 4.25
C ALA A 27 15.75 6.37 5.66
N ASP A 28 16.37 7.46 6.13
CA ASP A 28 16.99 7.53 7.45
C ASP A 28 15.96 7.42 8.59
N LEU A 29 14.72 7.88 8.39
CA LEU A 29 13.65 7.70 9.38
C LEU A 29 13.38 6.22 9.63
N ILE A 30 13.31 5.42 8.57
CA ILE A 30 13.08 3.98 8.66
C ILE A 30 14.33 3.27 9.22
N ARG A 31 15.53 3.60 8.72
CA ARG A 31 16.80 2.96 9.13
C ARG A 31 17.14 3.15 10.60
N ASN A 32 16.71 4.27 11.19
CA ASN A 32 16.99 4.59 12.58
C ASN A 32 16.00 3.96 13.58
N ASP A 33 14.90 3.39 13.12
CA ASP A 33 13.96 2.68 13.98
C ASP A 33 14.40 1.22 14.20
N ASN A 34 14.89 0.91 15.39
CA ASN A 34 15.40 -0.43 15.74
C ASN A 34 14.35 -1.53 15.68
N VAL A 35 13.08 -1.20 15.78
CA VAL A 35 11.99 -2.20 15.74
C VAL A 35 11.75 -2.65 14.31
N TYR A 36 11.79 -1.73 13.36
CA TYR A 36 11.47 -2.00 11.96
C TYR A 36 12.68 -2.42 11.13
N ASN A 37 13.91 -2.06 11.54
CA ASN A 37 15.13 -2.52 10.85
C ASN A 37 15.22 -4.05 10.74
N VAL A 38 14.64 -4.78 11.69
CA VAL A 38 14.64 -6.26 11.68
C VAL A 38 13.62 -6.83 10.70
N PHE A 39 12.49 -6.13 10.49
CA PHE A 39 11.36 -6.63 9.70
C PHE A 39 11.33 -6.10 8.27
N ILE A 40 11.80 -4.89 8.03
CA ILE A 40 11.67 -4.19 6.75
C ILE A 40 12.94 -4.30 5.92
N PHE A 41 14.11 -4.19 6.56
CA PHE A 41 15.38 -4.36 5.90
C PHE A 41 15.98 -5.69 6.32
N ASN A 42 16.10 -6.61 5.37
CA ASN A 42 16.96 -7.75 5.62
C ASN A 42 18.43 -7.26 5.70
N LYS A 43 19.32 -8.14 6.18
CA LYS A 43 20.75 -7.88 6.31
C LYS A 43 21.44 -7.38 5.01
N ASP A 44 20.81 -7.58 3.88
CA ASP A 44 21.31 -7.19 2.55
C ASP A 44 20.71 -5.84 2.09
N GLY A 45 19.93 -5.15 2.95
CA GLY A 45 19.29 -3.86 2.64
C GLY A 45 18.08 -3.95 1.72
N ASN A 46 17.52 -5.14 1.52
CA ASN A 46 16.30 -5.32 0.74
C ASN A 46 15.11 -4.73 1.49
N HIS A 47 14.36 -3.87 0.84
CA HIS A 47 13.26 -3.11 1.41
C HIS A 47 11.89 -3.82 1.29
N GLY A 48 11.89 -5.09 0.87
CA GLY A 48 10.68 -5.88 0.79
C GLY A 48 9.60 -5.26 -0.10
N TYR A 49 8.36 -5.32 0.35
CA TYR A 49 7.23 -4.77 -0.41
C TYR A 49 7.22 -3.24 -0.53
N PHE A 50 7.98 -2.51 0.31
CA PHE A 50 8.09 -1.05 0.19
C PHE A 50 8.72 -0.61 -1.13
N SER A 51 9.68 -1.40 -1.67
CA SER A 51 10.23 -1.13 -2.99
C SER A 51 9.18 -1.27 -4.09
N LEU A 52 8.25 -2.20 -3.94
CA LEU A 52 7.14 -2.35 -4.88
C LEU A 52 6.12 -1.21 -4.76
N LEU A 53 5.76 -0.81 -3.54
CA LEU A 53 4.92 0.39 -3.31
C LEU A 53 5.53 1.62 -3.97
N HIS A 54 6.81 1.87 -3.74
CA HIS A 54 7.55 2.99 -4.32
C HIS A 54 7.54 2.94 -5.86
N ASN A 55 7.91 1.80 -6.45
CA ASN A 55 7.98 1.65 -7.90
C ASN A 55 6.60 1.72 -8.57
N LEU A 56 5.56 1.19 -7.96
CA LEU A 56 4.19 1.34 -8.45
C LEU A 56 3.74 2.80 -8.39
N THR A 57 3.97 3.47 -7.26
CA THR A 57 3.64 4.89 -7.10
C THR A 57 4.32 5.77 -8.15
N SER A 58 5.61 5.53 -8.44
CA SER A 58 6.37 6.26 -9.47
C SER A 58 5.78 6.15 -10.88
N ASN A 59 4.91 5.16 -11.12
CA ASN A 59 4.32 4.85 -12.43
C ASN A 59 2.79 5.04 -12.47
N ILE A 60 2.22 5.61 -11.42
CA ILE A 60 0.76 5.82 -11.29
C ILE A 60 0.49 7.31 -11.09
N GLU A 61 -0.41 7.86 -11.89
CA GLU A 61 -0.95 9.21 -11.70
C GLU A 61 -2.37 9.18 -11.16
N GLY A 62 -2.69 10.16 -10.32
CA GLY A 62 -4.00 10.37 -9.72
C GLY A 62 -4.08 9.95 -8.26
N THR A 63 -5.26 9.56 -7.79
CA THR A 63 -5.51 9.28 -6.38
C THR A 63 -4.97 7.93 -5.96
N ILE A 64 -4.16 7.94 -4.92
CA ILE A 64 -3.60 6.77 -4.24
C ILE A 64 -4.20 6.72 -2.83
N VAL A 65 -4.66 5.55 -2.41
CA VAL A 65 -5.29 5.36 -1.10
C VAL A 65 -4.56 4.26 -0.32
N GLU A 66 -4.22 4.52 0.92
CA GLU A 66 -3.70 3.56 1.88
C GLU A 66 -4.71 3.37 3.02
N LEU A 67 -5.16 2.14 3.23
CA LEU A 67 -6.03 1.75 4.33
C LEU A 67 -5.19 1.04 5.40
N GLY A 68 -5.07 1.66 6.60
CA GLY A 68 -4.22 1.17 7.67
C GLY A 68 -2.80 1.75 7.58
N ASN A 69 -2.65 3.00 8.01
CA ASN A 69 -1.35 3.68 7.93
C ASN A 69 -0.47 3.44 9.16
N ARG A 70 -1.09 3.06 10.29
CA ARG A 70 -0.39 2.77 11.52
C ARG A 70 0.69 3.82 11.84
N GLU A 71 1.95 3.42 11.98
CA GLU A 71 3.05 4.36 12.26
C GLU A 71 3.51 5.21 11.06
N GLY A 72 2.99 4.94 9.86
CA GLY A 72 3.25 5.75 8.65
C GLY A 72 4.40 5.26 7.77
N LEU A 73 4.79 4.00 7.86
CA LEU A 73 5.91 3.47 7.06
C LEU A 73 5.56 3.34 5.57
N GLY A 74 4.35 2.88 5.25
CA GLY A 74 3.88 2.82 3.87
C GLY A 74 3.85 4.21 3.23
N ILE A 75 3.41 5.21 4.02
CA ILE A 75 3.38 6.61 3.60
C ILE A 75 4.77 7.09 3.11
N LEU A 76 5.86 6.76 3.82
CA LEU A 76 7.20 7.21 3.43
C LEU A 76 7.57 6.74 2.03
N SER A 77 7.31 5.47 1.74
CA SER A 77 7.59 4.85 0.44
C SER A 77 6.73 5.43 -0.68
N ILE A 78 5.43 5.62 -0.42
CA ILE A 78 4.50 6.21 -1.38
C ILE A 78 4.84 7.69 -1.60
N TYR A 79 5.07 8.46 -0.53
CA TYR A 79 5.34 9.89 -0.61
C TYR A 79 6.62 10.21 -1.40
N ASP A 80 7.70 9.46 -1.17
CA ASP A 80 8.96 9.67 -1.89
C ASP A 80 8.83 9.52 -3.42
N ALA A 81 7.89 8.67 -3.84
CA ALA A 81 7.61 8.39 -5.25
C ALA A 81 6.42 9.16 -5.82
N LEU A 82 5.74 9.98 -4.99
CA LEU A 82 4.49 10.64 -5.37
C LEU A 82 4.69 11.69 -6.46
N GLY A 83 4.10 11.47 -7.62
CA GLY A 83 4.17 12.38 -8.76
C GLY A 83 3.46 13.72 -8.50
N GLU A 84 3.80 14.75 -9.29
CA GLU A 84 3.21 16.09 -9.16
C GLU A 84 1.68 16.10 -9.40
N ASN A 85 1.17 15.17 -10.23
CA ASN A 85 -0.24 15.02 -10.56
C ASN A 85 -0.95 13.95 -9.73
N SER A 86 -0.37 13.57 -8.59
CA SER A 86 -0.91 12.51 -7.73
C SER A 86 -1.19 13.01 -6.33
N GLU A 87 -2.19 12.43 -5.68
CA GLU A 87 -2.55 12.70 -4.30
C GLU A 87 -2.56 11.40 -3.50
N LEU A 88 -2.06 11.46 -2.28
CA LEU A 88 -2.10 10.36 -1.31
C LEU A 88 -3.16 10.64 -0.23
N TYR A 89 -4.11 9.73 -0.12
CA TYR A 89 -5.02 9.63 1.02
C TYR A 89 -4.61 8.44 1.87
N THR A 90 -4.27 8.68 3.13
CA THR A 90 -3.89 7.63 4.06
C THR A 90 -4.81 7.66 5.27
N LEU A 91 -5.38 6.50 5.62
CA LEU A 91 -6.48 6.39 6.56
C LEU A 91 -6.18 5.40 7.67
N ASP A 92 -6.52 5.75 8.90
CA ASP A 92 -6.52 4.85 10.05
C ASP A 92 -7.59 5.23 11.06
N ILE A 93 -8.02 4.28 11.88
CA ILE A 93 -8.87 4.51 13.05
C ILE A 93 -8.09 5.08 14.24
N VAL A 94 -6.76 5.04 14.19
CA VAL A 94 -5.84 5.48 15.24
C VAL A 94 -4.99 6.63 14.72
N ASP A 95 -4.70 7.60 15.57
CA ASP A 95 -3.74 8.67 15.29
C ASP A 95 -2.37 8.31 15.88
N ASP A 96 -1.62 7.47 15.18
CA ASP A 96 -0.26 7.03 15.60
C ASP A 96 0.74 7.08 14.45
N VAL A 97 0.80 8.21 13.73
CA VAL A 97 1.68 8.38 12.56
C VAL A 97 3.03 8.99 12.95
N ARG A 98 3.82 8.29 13.72
CA ARG A 98 5.10 8.79 14.28
C ARG A 98 6.23 8.98 13.28
N PHE A 99 6.17 8.32 12.11
CA PHE A 99 7.18 8.50 11.06
C PHE A 99 6.89 9.64 10.09
N ILE A 100 5.74 10.30 10.23
CA ILE A 100 5.38 11.41 9.36
C ILE A 100 5.94 12.71 9.93
N ASN A 101 6.88 13.31 9.22
CA ASN A 101 7.48 14.59 9.55
C ASN A 101 6.66 15.78 9.02
N ASP A 102 7.04 17.01 9.42
CA ASP A 102 6.34 18.24 9.03
C ASP A 102 6.35 18.48 7.51
N LYS A 103 7.36 17.99 6.78
CA LYS A 103 7.43 18.08 5.32
C LYS A 103 6.26 17.32 4.69
N ILE A 104 6.00 16.09 5.13
CA ILE A 104 4.90 15.28 4.63
C ILE A 104 3.56 15.88 5.04
N LYS A 105 3.43 16.28 6.31
CA LYS A 105 2.18 16.86 6.85
C LYS A 105 1.78 18.17 6.17
N SER A 106 2.74 18.93 5.67
CA SER A 106 2.51 20.22 5.01
C SER A 106 2.35 20.13 3.49
N ASP A 107 2.58 18.96 2.88
CA ASP A 107 2.39 18.78 1.45
C ASP A 107 0.90 18.69 1.11
N SER A 108 0.42 19.61 0.29
CA SER A 108 -1.00 19.69 -0.10
C SER A 108 -1.53 18.47 -0.86
N ARG A 109 -0.63 17.61 -1.35
CA ARG A 109 -0.98 16.35 -2.02
C ARG A 109 -1.19 15.19 -1.03
N VAL A 110 -0.93 15.37 0.27
CA VAL A 110 -1.03 14.31 1.28
C VAL A 110 -2.17 14.62 2.25
N HIS A 111 -3.10 13.70 2.33
CA HIS A 111 -4.30 13.78 3.17
C HIS A 111 -4.25 12.68 4.21
N ILE A 112 -3.86 13.02 5.44
CA ILE A 112 -3.82 12.08 6.57
C ILE A 112 -5.17 12.15 7.28
N LEU A 113 -5.95 11.08 7.17
CA LEU A 113 -7.31 11.01 7.67
C LEU A 113 -7.37 10.05 8.88
N ASN A 114 -6.96 10.57 10.03
CA ASN A 114 -7.08 9.86 11.31
C ASN A 114 -8.54 9.79 11.76
N ASP A 115 -8.89 8.84 12.62
CA ASP A 115 -10.27 8.51 13.00
C ASP A 115 -11.16 8.11 11.81
N PHE A 116 -10.58 7.64 10.72
CA PHE A 116 -11.32 7.19 9.55
C PHE A 116 -11.41 5.66 9.53
N ASN A 117 -12.59 5.12 9.83
CA ASN A 117 -12.84 3.70 9.66
C ASN A 117 -13.00 3.36 8.16
N SER A 118 -12.19 2.42 7.66
CA SER A 118 -12.24 1.95 6.28
C SER A 118 -13.60 1.35 5.85
N LEU A 119 -14.47 1.04 6.83
CA LEU A 119 -15.85 0.55 6.62
C LEU A 119 -16.91 1.66 6.74
N ASP A 120 -16.55 2.92 6.92
CA ASP A 120 -17.48 4.04 6.99
C ASP A 120 -17.92 4.48 5.59
N ALA A 121 -18.99 3.85 5.07
CA ALA A 121 -19.51 4.09 3.73
C ALA A 121 -19.87 5.57 3.48
N ASP A 122 -20.43 6.26 4.49
CA ASP A 122 -20.84 7.66 4.38
C ASP A 122 -19.64 8.59 4.23
N ARG A 123 -18.55 8.31 4.95
CA ARG A 123 -17.30 9.09 4.82
C ARG A 123 -16.59 8.81 3.51
N ILE A 124 -16.56 7.55 3.07
CA ILE A 124 -16.01 7.18 1.76
C ILE A 124 -16.72 7.94 0.65
N GLU A 125 -18.07 7.91 0.63
CA GLU A 125 -18.86 8.60 -0.40
C GLU A 125 -18.68 10.12 -0.39
N LYS A 126 -18.46 10.72 0.77
CA LYS A 126 -18.21 12.18 0.90
C LYS A 126 -16.79 12.57 0.49
N THR A 127 -15.83 11.65 0.57
CA THR A 127 -14.41 11.94 0.37
C THR A 127 -13.96 11.62 -1.05
N PHE A 128 -14.50 10.55 -1.65
CA PHE A 128 -14.03 10.03 -2.93
C PHE A 128 -15.12 10.03 -4.00
N GLU A 129 -14.74 10.37 -5.22
CA GLU A 129 -15.59 10.20 -6.39
C GLU A 129 -15.51 8.76 -6.90
N LYS A 130 -16.63 8.27 -7.47
CA LYS A 130 -16.66 6.95 -8.13
C LYS A 130 -15.60 6.90 -9.24
N LYS A 131 -14.89 5.78 -9.35
CA LYS A 131 -13.84 5.54 -10.36
C LYS A 131 -12.72 6.59 -10.36
N SER A 132 -12.36 7.15 -9.19
CA SER A 132 -11.27 8.12 -9.06
C SER A 132 -9.94 7.51 -8.63
N ILE A 133 -9.95 6.38 -7.90
CA ILE A 133 -8.78 5.78 -7.28
C ILE A 133 -7.95 5.00 -8.31
N SER A 134 -6.68 5.38 -8.45
CA SER A 134 -5.72 4.75 -9.36
C SER A 134 -4.93 3.62 -8.71
N MET A 135 -4.66 3.72 -7.41
CA MET A 135 -4.03 2.67 -6.60
C MET A 135 -4.66 2.63 -5.22
N ILE A 136 -4.83 1.43 -4.68
CA ILE A 136 -5.29 1.23 -3.30
C ILE A 136 -4.44 0.15 -2.61
N PHE A 137 -3.99 0.43 -1.39
CA PHE A 137 -3.25 -0.49 -0.54
C PHE A 137 -4.06 -0.83 0.71
N LEU A 138 -4.32 -2.12 0.95
CA LEU A 138 -5.12 -2.65 2.05
C LEU A 138 -4.21 -3.33 3.08
N ASP A 139 -3.90 -2.63 4.16
CA ASP A 139 -3.10 -3.11 5.29
C ASP A 139 -3.80 -2.86 6.64
N THR A 140 -5.07 -3.20 6.72
CA THR A 140 -5.92 -3.09 7.91
C THR A 140 -5.92 -4.39 8.73
N ILE A 141 -7.02 -4.68 9.44
CA ILE A 141 -7.20 -5.92 10.19
C ILE A 141 -7.05 -7.13 9.26
N HIS A 142 -6.28 -8.14 9.69
CA HIS A 142 -5.82 -9.25 8.87
C HIS A 142 -6.84 -10.38 8.73
N THR A 143 -8.15 -10.07 8.71
CA THR A 143 -9.23 -11.07 8.61
C THR A 143 -9.90 -11.08 7.24
N TYR A 144 -10.42 -12.24 6.86
CA TYR A 144 -11.18 -12.41 5.63
C TYR A 144 -12.42 -11.51 5.58
N GLU A 145 -13.16 -11.46 6.68
CA GLU A 145 -14.40 -10.68 6.80
C GLU A 145 -14.14 -9.21 6.55
N GLN A 146 -13.09 -8.66 7.16
CA GLN A 146 -12.70 -7.26 7.01
C GLN A 146 -12.35 -6.93 5.56
N VAL A 147 -11.45 -7.70 4.93
CA VAL A 147 -11.01 -7.42 3.55
C VAL A 147 -12.14 -7.56 2.54
N VAL A 148 -13.08 -8.49 2.75
CA VAL A 148 -14.25 -8.64 1.87
C VAL A 148 -15.17 -7.42 1.96
N GLU A 149 -15.42 -6.90 3.15
CA GLU A 149 -16.26 -5.72 3.35
C GLU A 149 -15.58 -4.45 2.83
N GLU A 150 -14.30 -4.26 3.12
CA GLU A 150 -13.51 -3.17 2.54
C GLU A 150 -13.56 -3.21 1.01
N PHE A 151 -13.26 -4.36 0.41
CA PHE A 151 -13.29 -4.49 -1.03
C PHE A 151 -14.64 -4.10 -1.63
N LYS A 152 -15.76 -4.58 -1.07
CA LYS A 152 -17.11 -4.23 -1.54
C LYS A 152 -17.40 -2.73 -1.47
N LEU A 153 -16.93 -2.07 -0.41
CA LEU A 153 -17.14 -0.63 -0.22
C LEU A 153 -16.25 0.20 -1.12
N TRP A 154 -14.99 -0.20 -1.33
CA TRP A 154 -14.00 0.59 -2.05
C TRP A 154 -13.96 0.31 -3.55
N GLU A 155 -14.34 -0.89 -3.99
CA GLU A 155 -14.31 -1.27 -5.42
C GLU A 155 -15.04 -0.30 -6.34
N PRO A 156 -16.23 0.27 -5.99
CA PRO A 156 -16.90 1.27 -6.82
C PRO A 156 -16.12 2.57 -7.06
N TYR A 157 -15.14 2.88 -6.21
CA TYR A 157 -14.30 4.07 -6.29
C TYR A 157 -13.00 3.82 -7.06
N MET A 158 -12.61 2.58 -7.26
CA MET A 158 -11.46 2.19 -8.06
C MET A 158 -11.73 2.41 -9.54
N LYS A 159 -10.74 2.95 -10.28
CA LYS A 159 -10.74 2.98 -11.74
C LYS A 159 -10.77 1.56 -12.32
N ASP A 160 -11.14 1.44 -13.58
CA ASP A 160 -11.19 0.14 -14.28
C ASP A 160 -9.79 -0.46 -14.51
N ASP A 161 -8.74 0.33 -14.32
CA ASP A 161 -7.32 -0.05 -14.39
C ASP A 161 -6.58 0.23 -13.07
N CYS A 162 -7.31 0.23 -11.95
CA CYS A 162 -6.75 0.42 -10.61
C CYS A 162 -5.82 -0.72 -10.22
N VAL A 163 -4.69 -0.37 -9.62
CA VAL A 163 -3.80 -1.34 -8.98
C VAL A 163 -4.21 -1.47 -7.51
N MET A 164 -4.52 -2.68 -7.08
CA MET A 164 -4.80 -2.99 -5.68
C MET A 164 -3.67 -3.83 -5.09
N LEU A 165 -3.23 -3.47 -3.89
CA LEU A 165 -2.26 -4.23 -3.11
C LEU A 165 -2.92 -4.67 -1.81
N ILE A 166 -2.60 -5.89 -1.38
CA ILE A 166 -3.12 -6.46 -0.13
C ILE A 166 -1.98 -7.10 0.64
N ASP A 167 -1.76 -6.68 1.89
CA ASP A 167 -0.87 -7.36 2.82
C ASP A 167 -1.56 -8.56 3.48
N ASP A 168 -0.75 -9.51 4.00
CA ASP A 168 -1.20 -10.70 4.73
C ASP A 168 -2.02 -11.71 3.92
N ILE A 169 -1.63 -11.97 2.69
CA ILE A 169 -2.29 -12.95 1.82
C ILE A 169 -1.86 -14.42 2.04
N ARG A 170 -1.06 -14.70 3.10
CA ARG A 170 -0.65 -16.07 3.48
C ARG A 170 -1.09 -16.44 4.88
N PRO A 171 -1.36 -17.73 5.15
CA PRO A 171 -1.77 -18.23 6.47
C PRO A 171 -0.57 -18.38 7.42
N SER A 172 0.15 -17.28 7.68
CA SER A 172 1.40 -17.30 8.47
C SER A 172 1.16 -17.33 9.97
N MET A 173 0.03 -16.85 10.46
CA MET A 173 -0.31 -16.75 11.88
C MET A 173 -1.78 -17.07 12.15
N PRO A 174 -2.11 -17.59 13.36
CA PRO A 174 -3.50 -17.75 13.78
C PRO A 174 -4.27 -16.41 13.70
N GLY A 175 -5.45 -16.44 13.15
CA GLY A 175 -6.31 -15.26 12.98
C GLY A 175 -6.08 -14.45 11.70
N ARG A 176 -5.00 -14.66 10.98
CA ARG A 176 -4.78 -14.05 9.67
C ARG A 176 -5.45 -14.88 8.58
N THR A 177 -6.50 -14.36 7.99
CA THR A 177 -7.37 -15.11 7.05
C THR A 177 -7.57 -14.41 5.70
N LYS A 178 -6.91 -13.29 5.42
CA LYS A 178 -6.95 -12.58 4.12
C LYS A 178 -6.54 -13.48 2.93
N TRP A 179 -5.74 -14.53 3.16
CA TRP A 179 -5.38 -15.53 2.15
C TRP A 179 -6.60 -16.16 1.44
N ARG A 180 -7.73 -16.29 2.15
CA ARG A 180 -8.98 -16.80 1.58
C ARG A 180 -9.49 -15.82 0.52
N PHE A 181 -9.51 -14.52 0.82
CA PHE A 181 -9.90 -13.49 -0.14
C PHE A 181 -8.98 -13.51 -1.36
N HIS A 182 -7.65 -13.58 -1.15
CA HIS A 182 -6.71 -13.73 -2.25
C HIS A 182 -7.03 -14.92 -3.13
N THR A 183 -7.39 -16.08 -2.55
CA THR A 183 -7.73 -17.29 -3.30
C THR A 183 -9.04 -17.14 -4.08
N GLU A 184 -10.05 -16.54 -3.47
CA GLU A 184 -11.41 -16.43 -4.00
C GLU A 184 -11.56 -15.26 -5.00
N LEU A 185 -10.72 -14.22 -4.91
CA LEU A 185 -10.80 -13.07 -5.79
C LEU A 185 -10.53 -13.45 -7.24
N ASN A 186 -11.55 -13.24 -8.09
CA ASN A 186 -11.51 -13.62 -9.51
C ASN A 186 -11.02 -12.44 -10.39
N TYR A 187 -9.78 -11.99 -10.15
CA TYR A 187 -9.12 -11.04 -11.04
C TYR A 187 -8.22 -11.79 -12.02
N THR A 188 -8.25 -11.37 -13.29
CA THR A 188 -7.42 -11.99 -14.36
C THR A 188 -5.92 -11.79 -14.10
N HIS A 189 -5.56 -10.62 -13.59
CA HIS A 189 -4.18 -10.25 -13.29
C HIS A 189 -3.98 -10.17 -11.78
N LYS A 190 -3.47 -11.27 -11.25
CA LYS A 190 -3.27 -11.48 -9.82
C LYS A 190 -1.89 -12.09 -9.57
N TYR A 191 -1.08 -11.46 -8.73
CA TYR A 191 0.31 -11.84 -8.46
C TYR A 191 0.52 -12.01 -6.96
N ASP A 192 1.09 -13.14 -6.55
CA ASP A 192 1.66 -13.34 -5.22
C ASP A 192 3.16 -13.02 -5.30
N VAL A 193 3.56 -11.93 -4.65
CA VAL A 193 4.96 -11.45 -4.67
C VAL A 193 5.70 -11.72 -3.36
N THR A 194 5.13 -12.53 -2.49
CA THR A 194 5.62 -12.83 -1.14
C THR A 194 7.07 -13.28 -1.09
N GLU A 195 7.48 -14.16 -2.01
CA GLU A 195 8.79 -14.82 -1.92
C GLU A 195 9.96 -13.84 -2.04
N TRP A 196 9.87 -12.87 -2.92
CA TRP A 196 10.94 -11.89 -3.10
C TRP A 196 10.72 -10.59 -2.34
N ALA A 197 9.48 -10.30 -1.94
CA ALA A 197 9.17 -9.15 -1.10
C ALA A 197 9.60 -9.33 0.37
N HIS A 198 10.11 -10.52 0.73
CA HIS A 198 10.59 -10.88 2.08
C HIS A 198 9.57 -10.59 3.19
N ASN A 199 8.30 -10.79 2.88
CA ASN A 199 7.21 -10.68 3.84
C ASN A 199 6.62 -12.08 4.10
N ASP A 200 6.87 -12.63 5.28
CA ASP A 200 6.39 -13.96 5.69
C ASP A 200 4.86 -14.06 5.70
N THR A 201 4.17 -12.92 5.77
CA THR A 201 2.70 -12.86 5.85
C THR A 201 2.04 -12.83 4.47
N GLY A 202 2.79 -12.57 3.43
CA GLY A 202 2.32 -12.56 2.05
C GLY A 202 1.86 -11.21 1.55
N TYR A 203 2.13 -10.96 0.27
CA TYR A 203 1.81 -9.70 -0.38
C TYR A 203 1.26 -9.95 -1.79
N GLY A 204 0.05 -9.45 -2.05
CA GLY A 204 -0.65 -9.62 -3.32
C GLY A 204 -0.78 -8.32 -4.11
N VAL A 205 -0.63 -8.42 -5.43
CA VAL A 205 -0.85 -7.33 -6.39
C VAL A 205 -1.91 -7.74 -7.38
N TYR A 206 -2.84 -6.84 -7.66
CA TYR A 206 -4.00 -7.09 -8.52
C TYR A 206 -4.20 -5.90 -9.46
N LEU A 207 -4.59 -6.20 -10.70
CA LEU A 207 -5.08 -5.19 -11.64
C LEU A 207 -6.56 -5.45 -11.89
N LYS A 208 -7.37 -4.41 -11.61
CA LYS A 208 -8.82 -4.44 -11.84
C LYS A 208 -9.17 -4.42 -13.32
#